data_2e4e87154b699da1346524eac3944b8a
#
_entry.id   2e4e87154b699da1346524eac3944b8a
#
_cell.length_a   1.000
_cell.length_b   1.000
_cell.length_c   1.000
_cell.angle_alpha   90.00
_cell.angle_beta   90.00
_cell.angle_gamma   90.00
#
_symmetry.space_group_name_H-M   'P 1'
#
loop_
_entity.id
_entity.type
_entity.pdbx_description
1 polymer ?
#
loop_
_entity_poly.entity_id
_entity_poly.type
_entity_poly.pdbx_seq_one_letter_code
_entity_poly.pdbx_strand_id
1 'polypeptide(L)'
;MKWLLAVLCVANWTVAATNVKQEAGLEAGRRAYEASDYVKAIQTLQAAAAQEPQNGDVQLLLAKSYLELQQHDPAIKSAEKAVAIDPQNSVYHEWLGRAYGEKADHAGWFSAISLAKKTRKEFETAVQLDARNYSARQVLIEFDCSAPGLVGGGEEKALPQIKQLAAMDAAEGHFAAGNCRRQKKDFAVADEEFTKALESNPKSAELIYDIGDYAVKRSQPERLLTVADTGEQVAPADSRGKFYRGVALVLKKENPGEAEGLLRAYSKTAPMRTGYPRPAAAHAWLGRLFEEQNKTEEATNEFESALRLDPKNKMAQEAMKRLKKS
;
A
#
# COMPACT_ATOMS: atom_id res chain seq x y z
N MET A 1 -16.21 -59.04 2.62
CA MET A 1 -16.57 -57.68 3.05
C MET A 1 -15.46 -56.92 3.80
N LYS A 2 -14.18 -57.27 3.66
CA LYS A 2 -13.04 -56.59 4.35
C LYS A 2 -12.13 -55.75 3.43
N TRP A 3 -12.35 -55.77 2.11
CA TRP A 3 -11.49 -55.05 1.13
C TRP A 3 -12.00 -53.65 0.72
N LEU A 4 -13.26 -53.33 0.96
CA LEU A 4 -13.84 -52.02 0.61
C LEU A 4 -13.52 -50.90 1.60
N LEU A 5 -13.14 -51.21 2.84
CA LEU A 5 -12.79 -50.22 3.86
C LEU A 5 -11.33 -49.67 3.72
N ALA A 6 -10.42 -50.46 3.13
CA ALA A 6 -9.01 -50.05 2.94
C ALA A 6 -8.84 -49.03 1.83
N VAL A 7 -9.67 -49.05 0.79
CA VAL A 7 -9.59 -48.12 -0.35
C VAL A 7 -10.10 -46.71 0.03
N LEU A 8 -11.09 -46.62 0.90
CA LEU A 8 -11.64 -45.34 1.38
C LEU A 8 -10.69 -44.61 2.33
N CYS A 9 -9.90 -45.32 3.14
CA CYS A 9 -8.91 -44.69 4.04
C CYS A 9 -7.69 -44.13 3.28
N VAL A 10 -7.25 -44.80 2.21
CA VAL A 10 -6.08 -44.33 1.42
C VAL A 10 -6.48 -43.09 0.61
N ALA A 11 -7.68 -43.00 0.06
CA ALA A 11 -8.16 -41.83 -0.68
C ALA A 11 -8.29 -40.60 0.21
N ASN A 12 -8.77 -40.74 1.45
CA ASN A 12 -8.87 -39.61 2.39
C ASN A 12 -7.50 -39.13 2.90
N TRP A 13 -6.52 -40.01 3.02
CA TRP A 13 -5.17 -39.62 3.42
C TRP A 13 -4.40 -38.87 2.31
N THR A 14 -4.61 -39.26 1.05
CA THR A 14 -3.98 -38.57 -0.09
C THR A 14 -4.56 -37.17 -0.29
N VAL A 15 -5.87 -37.00 -0.14
CA VAL A 15 -6.54 -35.69 -0.22
C VAL A 15 -6.14 -34.77 0.93
N ALA A 16 -6.05 -35.28 2.16
CA ALA A 16 -5.59 -34.49 3.30
C ALA A 16 -4.12 -34.07 3.17
N ALA A 17 -3.24 -34.96 2.71
CA ALA A 17 -1.82 -34.67 2.51
C ALA A 17 -1.57 -33.68 1.35
N THR A 18 -2.41 -33.72 0.29
CA THR A 18 -2.35 -32.71 -0.79
C THR A 18 -2.82 -31.36 -0.30
N ASN A 19 -3.90 -31.25 0.45
CA ASN A 19 -4.40 -29.98 1.00
C ASN A 19 -3.39 -29.32 1.96
N VAL A 20 -2.75 -30.07 2.86
CA VAL A 20 -1.70 -29.55 3.75
C VAL A 20 -0.47 -29.05 2.98
N LYS A 21 -0.11 -29.71 1.90
CA LYS A 21 1.01 -29.30 1.05
C LYS A 21 0.66 -28.06 0.20
N GLN A 22 -0.62 -27.93 -0.17
CA GLN A 22 -1.20 -26.82 -0.89
C GLN A 22 -1.18 -25.52 -0.09
N GLU A 23 -1.72 -25.55 1.14
CA GLU A 23 -1.68 -24.42 2.06
C GLU A 23 -0.21 -23.99 2.35
N ALA A 24 0.71 -24.96 2.42
CA ALA A 24 2.11 -24.68 2.70
C ALA A 24 2.81 -23.84 1.61
N GLY A 25 2.47 -24.03 0.34
CA GLY A 25 3.05 -23.26 -0.78
C GLY A 25 2.60 -21.80 -0.80
N LEU A 26 1.28 -21.56 -0.65
CA LEU A 26 0.71 -20.23 -0.55
C LEU A 26 1.25 -19.48 0.69
N GLU A 27 1.26 -20.13 1.85
CA GLU A 27 1.76 -19.52 3.09
C GLU A 27 3.28 -19.24 3.07
N ALA A 28 4.08 -20.09 2.43
CA ALA A 28 5.50 -19.81 2.23
C ALA A 28 5.71 -18.62 1.30
N GLY A 29 4.92 -18.51 0.23
CA GLY A 29 4.90 -17.35 -0.66
C GLY A 29 4.48 -16.08 0.07
N ARG A 30 3.44 -16.17 0.91
CA ARG A 30 2.94 -15.05 1.74
C ARG A 30 4.02 -14.54 2.70
N ARG A 31 4.68 -15.44 3.44
CA ARG A 31 5.79 -15.06 4.32
C ARG A 31 6.94 -14.36 3.59
N ALA A 32 7.29 -14.84 2.38
CA ALA A 32 8.31 -14.17 1.58
C ALA A 32 7.85 -12.78 1.11
N TYR A 33 6.60 -12.64 0.68
CA TYR A 33 6.00 -11.36 0.32
C TYR A 33 6.01 -10.37 1.50
N GLU A 34 5.57 -10.80 2.66
CA GLU A 34 5.55 -10.00 3.90
C GLU A 34 6.94 -9.59 4.36
N ALA A 35 7.94 -10.45 4.13
CA ALA A 35 9.35 -10.15 4.35
C ALA A 35 9.96 -9.24 3.25
N SER A 36 9.16 -8.79 2.28
CA SER A 36 9.60 -8.01 1.11
C SER A 36 10.64 -8.73 0.21
N ASP A 37 10.74 -10.06 0.31
CA ASP A 37 11.54 -10.89 -0.59
C ASP A 37 10.67 -11.34 -1.78
N TYR A 38 10.37 -10.37 -2.66
CA TYR A 38 9.44 -10.59 -3.76
C TYR A 38 9.95 -11.57 -4.81
N VAL A 39 11.27 -11.68 -4.97
CA VAL A 39 11.87 -12.67 -5.87
C VAL A 39 11.60 -14.08 -5.35
N LYS A 40 11.84 -14.31 -4.08
CA LYS A 40 11.53 -15.59 -3.42
C LYS A 40 10.03 -15.85 -3.38
N ALA A 41 9.20 -14.83 -3.11
CA ALA A 41 7.76 -14.95 -3.16
C ALA A 41 7.30 -15.44 -4.53
N ILE A 42 7.76 -14.82 -5.63
CA ILE A 42 7.43 -15.22 -6.99
C ILE A 42 7.86 -16.66 -7.27
N GLN A 43 9.10 -17.04 -6.96
CA GLN A 43 9.60 -18.39 -7.17
C GLN A 43 8.76 -19.45 -6.45
N THR A 44 8.45 -19.19 -5.17
CA THR A 44 7.64 -20.08 -4.33
C THR A 44 6.20 -20.20 -4.86
N LEU A 45 5.59 -19.06 -5.21
CA LEU A 45 4.22 -19.01 -5.71
C LEU A 45 4.08 -19.59 -7.12
N GLN A 46 5.09 -19.47 -7.99
CA GLN A 46 5.10 -20.14 -9.29
C GLN A 46 5.11 -21.65 -9.13
N ALA A 47 5.89 -22.19 -8.18
CA ALA A 47 5.89 -23.61 -7.87
C ALA A 47 4.53 -24.06 -7.32
N ALA A 48 3.90 -23.26 -6.44
CA ALA A 48 2.55 -23.50 -5.95
C ALA A 48 1.51 -23.46 -7.07
N ALA A 49 1.56 -22.47 -7.96
CA ALA A 49 0.64 -22.33 -9.09
C ALA A 49 0.74 -23.49 -10.10
N ALA A 50 1.91 -24.11 -10.23
CA ALA A 50 2.09 -25.32 -11.06
C ALA A 50 1.43 -26.55 -10.45
N GLN A 51 1.35 -26.63 -9.11
CA GLN A 51 0.69 -27.70 -8.39
C GLN A 51 -0.83 -27.45 -8.24
N GLU A 52 -1.22 -26.19 -8.17
CA GLU A 52 -2.59 -25.72 -7.92
C GLU A 52 -3.01 -24.69 -8.97
N PRO A 53 -3.21 -25.07 -10.23
CA PRO A 53 -3.51 -24.13 -11.30
C PRO A 53 -4.87 -23.40 -11.11
N GLN A 54 -5.75 -23.91 -10.25
CA GLN A 54 -7.07 -23.36 -9.91
C GLN A 54 -7.09 -22.61 -8.56
N ASN A 55 -5.93 -22.30 -7.97
CA ASN A 55 -5.86 -21.50 -6.76
C ASN A 55 -5.73 -20.01 -7.10
N GLY A 56 -6.84 -19.26 -7.01
CA GLY A 56 -6.90 -17.83 -7.31
C GLY A 56 -6.05 -16.97 -6.38
N ASP A 57 -5.92 -17.36 -5.10
CA ASP A 57 -5.12 -16.62 -4.12
C ASP A 57 -3.62 -16.70 -4.41
N VAL A 58 -3.15 -17.83 -4.93
CA VAL A 58 -1.77 -17.95 -5.42
C VAL A 58 -1.54 -17.00 -6.58
N GLN A 59 -2.48 -16.92 -7.54
CA GLN A 59 -2.38 -16.01 -8.67
C GLN A 59 -2.46 -14.55 -8.24
N LEU A 60 -3.34 -14.21 -7.29
CA LEU A 60 -3.44 -12.89 -6.69
C LEU A 60 -2.11 -12.46 -6.05
N LEU A 61 -1.52 -13.35 -5.23
CA LEU A 61 -0.27 -13.01 -4.53
C LEU A 61 0.92 -12.92 -5.49
N LEU A 62 0.92 -13.70 -6.59
CA LEU A 62 1.84 -13.52 -7.70
C LEU A 62 1.69 -12.13 -8.34
N ALA A 63 0.45 -11.71 -8.63
CA ALA A 63 0.20 -10.39 -9.21
C ALA A 63 0.73 -9.27 -8.31
N LYS A 64 0.44 -9.35 -7.00
CA LYS A 64 0.96 -8.41 -6.00
C LYS A 64 2.48 -8.39 -5.98
N SER A 65 3.13 -9.55 -5.97
CA SER A 65 4.59 -9.67 -5.92
C SER A 65 5.26 -9.09 -7.18
N TYR A 66 4.65 -9.29 -8.35
CA TYR A 66 5.13 -8.68 -9.59
C TYR A 66 4.97 -7.16 -9.60
N LEU A 67 3.88 -6.61 -9.05
CA LEU A 67 3.68 -5.17 -8.93
C LEU A 67 4.75 -4.51 -8.06
N GLU A 68 5.10 -5.11 -6.94
CA GLU A 68 6.19 -4.60 -6.08
C GLU A 68 7.55 -4.53 -6.80
N LEU A 69 7.78 -5.41 -7.78
CA LEU A 69 8.97 -5.39 -8.66
C LEU A 69 8.76 -4.57 -9.95
N GLN A 70 7.64 -3.84 -10.09
CA GLN A 70 7.27 -3.07 -11.29
C GLN A 70 7.21 -3.92 -12.57
N GLN A 71 6.93 -5.20 -12.43
CA GLN A 71 6.77 -6.14 -13.54
C GLN A 71 5.29 -6.20 -13.97
N HIS A 72 4.84 -5.17 -14.68
CA HIS A 72 3.40 -4.94 -14.94
C HIS A 72 2.76 -6.04 -15.81
N ASP A 73 3.43 -6.55 -16.86
CA ASP A 73 2.86 -7.58 -17.74
C ASP A 73 2.65 -8.93 -17.04
N PRO A 74 3.62 -9.47 -16.29
CA PRO A 74 3.40 -10.64 -15.44
C PRO A 74 2.33 -10.43 -14.38
N ALA A 75 2.25 -9.24 -13.79
CA ALA A 75 1.22 -8.88 -12.79
C ALA A 75 -0.18 -8.96 -13.39
N ILE A 76 -0.40 -8.33 -14.55
CA ILE A 76 -1.68 -8.39 -15.27
C ILE A 76 -2.04 -9.84 -15.60
N LYS A 77 -1.11 -10.61 -16.16
CA LYS A 77 -1.35 -12.01 -16.53
C LYS A 77 -1.76 -12.87 -15.32
N SER A 78 -1.15 -12.64 -14.17
CA SER A 78 -1.50 -13.36 -12.94
C SER A 78 -2.86 -12.91 -12.41
N ALA A 79 -3.15 -11.61 -12.40
CA ALA A 79 -4.45 -11.08 -11.97
C ALA A 79 -5.59 -11.53 -12.90
N GLU A 80 -5.37 -11.55 -14.23
CA GLU A 80 -6.34 -12.10 -15.20
C GLU A 80 -6.65 -13.58 -14.93
N LYS A 81 -5.64 -14.37 -14.55
CA LYS A 81 -5.85 -15.77 -14.16
C LYS A 81 -6.67 -15.89 -12.85
N ALA A 82 -6.39 -15.04 -11.85
CA ALA A 82 -7.19 -15.03 -10.62
C ALA A 82 -8.65 -14.75 -10.92
N VAL A 83 -8.96 -13.74 -11.73
CA VAL A 83 -10.33 -13.42 -12.17
C VAL A 83 -10.94 -14.55 -13.00
N ALA A 84 -10.17 -15.22 -13.86
CA ALA A 84 -10.68 -16.36 -14.65
C ALA A 84 -11.03 -17.56 -13.77
N ILE A 85 -10.36 -17.76 -12.63
CA ILE A 85 -10.64 -18.83 -11.66
C ILE A 85 -11.91 -18.51 -10.88
N ASP A 86 -12.07 -17.30 -10.38
CA ASP A 86 -13.28 -16.85 -9.69
C ASP A 86 -13.69 -15.45 -10.14
N PRO A 87 -14.57 -15.37 -11.17
CA PRO A 87 -15.05 -14.09 -11.69
C PRO A 87 -15.99 -13.31 -10.73
N GLN A 88 -16.37 -13.92 -9.60
CA GLN A 88 -17.21 -13.27 -8.60
C GLN A 88 -16.41 -12.70 -7.43
N ASN A 89 -15.11 -12.87 -7.43
CA ASN A 89 -14.24 -12.36 -6.38
C ASN A 89 -13.89 -10.89 -6.59
N SER A 90 -14.49 -10.02 -5.80
CA SER A 90 -14.28 -8.57 -5.82
C SER A 90 -12.79 -8.17 -5.69
N VAL A 91 -12.03 -8.88 -4.84
CA VAL A 91 -10.62 -8.57 -4.60
C VAL A 91 -9.76 -8.88 -5.84
N TYR A 92 -10.10 -9.92 -6.61
CA TYR A 92 -9.36 -10.25 -7.83
C TYR A 92 -9.55 -9.17 -8.91
N HIS A 93 -10.77 -8.65 -9.07
CA HIS A 93 -11.05 -7.53 -9.96
C HIS A 93 -10.36 -6.24 -9.51
N GLU A 94 -10.35 -5.94 -8.21
CA GLU A 94 -9.61 -4.80 -7.68
C GLU A 94 -8.13 -4.85 -8.07
N TRP A 95 -7.48 -6.00 -7.85
CA TRP A 95 -6.04 -6.12 -8.14
C TRP A 95 -5.73 -6.20 -9.64
N LEU A 96 -6.65 -6.70 -10.46
CA LEU A 96 -6.53 -6.59 -11.92
C LEU A 96 -6.62 -5.13 -12.36
N GLY A 97 -7.56 -4.36 -11.79
CA GLY A 97 -7.67 -2.93 -12.02
C GLY A 97 -6.40 -2.17 -11.63
N ARG A 98 -5.82 -2.47 -10.46
CA ARG A 98 -4.54 -1.89 -10.02
C ARG A 98 -3.40 -2.22 -10.99
N ALA A 99 -3.30 -3.47 -11.44
CA ALA A 99 -2.27 -3.90 -12.38
C ALA A 99 -2.39 -3.18 -13.74
N TYR A 100 -3.60 -2.97 -14.25
CA TYR A 100 -3.82 -2.16 -15.44
C TYR A 100 -3.46 -0.68 -15.21
N GLY A 101 -3.80 -0.11 -14.04
CA GLY A 101 -3.49 1.27 -13.69
C GLY A 101 -2.00 1.52 -13.63
N GLU A 102 -1.25 0.71 -12.92
CA GLU A 102 0.22 0.79 -12.84
C GLU A 102 0.88 0.70 -14.23
N LYS A 103 0.37 -0.18 -15.10
CA LYS A 103 0.86 -0.24 -16.47
C LYS A 103 0.48 1.01 -17.28
N ALA A 104 -0.70 1.58 -17.05
CA ALA A 104 -1.15 2.78 -17.76
C ALA A 104 -0.24 3.97 -17.52
N ASP A 105 0.23 4.15 -16.27
CA ASP A 105 1.12 5.25 -15.88
C ASP A 105 2.49 5.22 -16.57
N HIS A 106 2.89 4.03 -17.08
CA HIS A 106 4.16 3.82 -17.79
C HIS A 106 3.99 3.59 -19.29
N ALA A 107 2.76 3.65 -19.80
CA ALA A 107 2.45 3.36 -21.20
C ALA A 107 2.45 4.62 -22.08
N GLY A 108 2.66 4.42 -23.38
CA GLY A 108 2.44 5.47 -24.37
C GLY A 108 0.95 5.85 -24.45
N TRP A 109 0.66 7.08 -24.91
CA TRP A 109 -0.65 7.72 -24.87
C TRP A 109 -1.85 6.83 -25.27
N PHE A 110 -1.78 6.17 -26.42
CA PHE A 110 -2.91 5.33 -26.90
C PHE A 110 -3.14 4.11 -26.01
N SER A 111 -2.05 3.47 -25.58
CA SER A 111 -2.10 2.30 -24.68
C SER A 111 -2.60 2.73 -23.30
N ALA A 112 -2.16 3.87 -22.78
CA ALA A 112 -2.59 4.43 -21.51
C ALA A 112 -4.11 4.65 -21.46
N ILE A 113 -4.73 5.21 -22.53
CA ILE A 113 -6.18 5.39 -22.62
C ILE A 113 -6.91 4.05 -22.54
N SER A 114 -6.44 3.04 -23.29
CA SER A 114 -7.06 1.72 -23.28
C SER A 114 -6.95 1.04 -21.92
N LEU A 115 -5.78 1.11 -21.29
CA LEU A 115 -5.52 0.56 -19.97
C LEU A 115 -6.33 1.27 -18.89
N ALA A 116 -6.42 2.61 -18.92
CA ALA A 116 -7.21 3.37 -17.97
C ALA A 116 -8.71 3.02 -18.02
N LYS A 117 -9.27 2.79 -19.22
CA LYS A 117 -10.65 2.29 -19.36
C LYS A 117 -10.82 0.90 -18.75
N LYS A 118 -9.85 0.00 -18.93
CA LYS A 118 -9.86 -1.33 -18.28
C LYS A 118 -9.75 -1.20 -16.77
N THR A 119 -8.84 -0.37 -16.27
CA THR A 119 -8.69 -0.06 -14.84
C THR A 119 -10.02 0.30 -14.22
N ARG A 120 -10.70 1.30 -14.77
CA ARG A 120 -11.99 1.76 -14.26
C ARG A 120 -13.03 0.64 -14.26
N LYS A 121 -13.13 -0.10 -15.37
CA LYS A 121 -14.08 -1.21 -15.51
C LYS A 121 -13.89 -2.26 -14.42
N GLU A 122 -12.64 -2.65 -14.15
CA GLU A 122 -12.35 -3.65 -13.12
C GLU A 122 -12.67 -3.14 -11.72
N PHE A 123 -12.39 -1.86 -11.41
CA PHE A 123 -12.80 -1.26 -10.14
C PHE A 123 -14.33 -1.18 -9.99
N GLU A 124 -15.06 -0.80 -11.06
CA GLU A 124 -16.53 -0.81 -11.06
C GLU A 124 -17.06 -2.23 -10.80
N THR A 125 -16.49 -3.24 -11.46
CA THR A 125 -16.88 -4.64 -11.25
C THR A 125 -16.63 -5.07 -9.82
N ALA A 126 -15.46 -4.74 -9.26
CA ALA A 126 -15.14 -5.06 -7.87
C ALA A 126 -16.16 -4.47 -6.88
N VAL A 127 -16.53 -3.19 -7.05
CA VAL A 127 -17.53 -2.50 -6.21
C VAL A 127 -18.94 -3.07 -6.39
N GLN A 128 -19.28 -3.54 -7.60
CA GLN A 128 -20.57 -4.17 -7.87
C GLN A 128 -20.67 -5.55 -7.23
N LEU A 129 -19.58 -6.32 -7.24
CA LEU A 129 -19.52 -7.66 -6.64
C LEU A 129 -19.54 -7.59 -5.12
N ASP A 130 -18.84 -6.63 -4.52
CA ASP A 130 -18.87 -6.41 -3.07
C ASP A 130 -18.85 -4.91 -2.74
N ALA A 131 -20.02 -4.39 -2.35
CA ALA A 131 -20.17 -3.00 -1.94
C ALA A 131 -19.36 -2.64 -0.68
N ARG A 132 -18.92 -3.63 0.12
CA ARG A 132 -18.08 -3.46 1.31
C ARG A 132 -16.60 -3.63 1.03
N ASN A 133 -16.20 -3.90 -0.21
CA ASN A 133 -14.81 -3.75 -0.60
C ASN A 133 -14.46 -2.25 -0.66
N TYR A 134 -14.18 -1.68 0.52
CA TYR A 134 -13.87 -0.26 0.66
C TYR A 134 -12.61 0.11 -0.12
N SER A 135 -11.62 -0.79 -0.17
CA SER A 135 -10.40 -0.61 -0.95
C SER A 135 -10.70 -0.41 -2.44
N ALA A 136 -11.52 -1.28 -3.05
CA ALA A 136 -11.94 -1.14 -4.44
C ALA A 136 -12.73 0.15 -4.68
N ARG A 137 -13.60 0.54 -3.74
CA ARG A 137 -14.37 1.77 -3.84
C ARG A 137 -13.48 3.01 -3.73
N GLN A 138 -12.49 3.00 -2.82
CA GLN A 138 -11.53 4.09 -2.68
C GLN A 138 -10.76 4.32 -3.99
N VAL A 139 -10.20 3.27 -4.60
CA VAL A 139 -9.45 3.42 -5.86
C VAL A 139 -10.34 3.82 -7.04
N LEU A 140 -11.62 3.39 -7.06
CA LEU A 140 -12.58 3.86 -8.07
C LEU A 140 -12.89 5.35 -7.90
N ILE A 141 -13.13 5.82 -6.67
CA ILE A 141 -13.34 7.23 -6.36
C ILE A 141 -12.10 8.05 -6.73
N GLU A 142 -10.91 7.58 -6.36
CA GLU A 142 -9.65 8.23 -6.71
C GLU A 142 -9.46 8.35 -8.21
N PHE A 143 -9.75 7.28 -8.96
CA PHE A 143 -9.74 7.30 -10.42
C PHE A 143 -10.75 8.35 -10.96
N ASP A 144 -11.99 8.32 -10.50
CA ASP A 144 -13.01 9.25 -10.96
C ASP A 144 -12.68 10.72 -10.63
N CYS A 145 -12.00 10.98 -9.50
CA CYS A 145 -11.55 12.34 -9.14
C CYS A 145 -10.37 12.84 -9.98
N SER A 146 -9.47 11.96 -10.43
CA SER A 146 -8.21 12.33 -11.08
C SER A 146 -8.24 12.20 -12.59
N ALA A 147 -8.90 11.16 -13.10
CA ALA A 147 -8.85 10.80 -14.50
C ALA A 147 -9.76 11.71 -15.34
N PRO A 148 -9.34 12.07 -16.59
CA PRO A 148 -10.17 12.85 -17.48
C PRO A 148 -11.40 12.07 -17.97
N GLY A 149 -12.47 12.79 -18.35
CA GLY A 149 -13.69 12.20 -18.88
C GLY A 149 -13.50 11.28 -20.09
N LEU A 150 -12.46 11.51 -20.88
CA LEU A 150 -12.09 10.67 -22.04
C LEU A 150 -11.90 9.19 -21.67
N VAL A 151 -11.38 8.92 -20.48
CA VAL A 151 -11.17 7.56 -19.94
C VAL A 151 -12.26 7.15 -18.95
N GLY A 152 -13.29 7.96 -18.81
CA GLY A 152 -14.45 7.68 -17.97
C GLY A 152 -14.42 8.29 -16.58
N GLY A 153 -13.37 9.05 -16.20
CA GLY A 153 -13.33 9.82 -14.96
C GLY A 153 -14.31 10.99 -14.93
N GLY A 154 -14.38 11.69 -13.82
CA GLY A 154 -15.21 12.86 -13.59
C GLY A 154 -15.66 12.96 -12.14
N GLU A 155 -15.51 14.12 -11.52
CA GLU A 155 -15.90 14.36 -10.13
C GLU A 155 -17.41 14.10 -9.90
N GLU A 156 -18.24 14.34 -10.90
CA GLU A 156 -19.68 14.06 -10.87
C GLU A 156 -19.99 12.57 -10.63
N LYS A 157 -19.04 11.67 -10.94
CA LYS A 157 -19.14 10.23 -10.68
C LYS A 157 -18.60 9.87 -9.29
N ALA A 158 -17.56 10.56 -8.84
CA ALA A 158 -16.96 10.34 -7.54
C ALA A 158 -17.88 10.76 -6.38
N LEU A 159 -18.55 11.93 -6.48
CA LEU A 159 -19.36 12.49 -5.39
C LEU A 159 -20.49 11.56 -4.90
N PRO A 160 -21.31 10.91 -5.75
CA PRO A 160 -22.31 9.95 -5.29
C PRO A 160 -21.68 8.75 -4.56
N GLN A 161 -20.53 8.28 -5.00
CA GLN A 161 -19.82 7.16 -4.38
C GLN A 161 -19.23 7.53 -3.02
N ILE A 162 -18.66 8.74 -2.89
CA ILE A 162 -18.19 9.29 -1.60
C ILE A 162 -19.36 9.34 -0.60
N LYS A 163 -20.53 9.85 -1.05
CA LYS A 163 -21.72 9.91 -0.21
C LYS A 163 -22.20 8.52 0.24
N GLN A 164 -22.20 7.54 -0.66
CA GLN A 164 -22.55 6.16 -0.32
C GLN A 164 -21.55 5.56 0.66
N LEU A 165 -20.25 5.77 0.45
CA LEU A 165 -19.20 5.28 1.31
C LEU A 165 -19.32 5.89 2.71
N ALA A 166 -19.54 7.21 2.82
CA ALA A 166 -19.75 7.89 4.10
C ALA A 166 -20.99 7.39 4.87
N ALA A 167 -22.03 6.95 4.16
CA ALA A 167 -23.20 6.34 4.79
C ALA A 167 -22.92 4.92 5.32
N MET A 168 -21.93 4.22 4.80
CA MET A 168 -21.52 2.87 5.21
C MET A 168 -20.44 2.93 6.30
N ASP A 169 -19.47 3.82 6.14
CA ASP A 169 -18.37 4.09 7.04
C ASP A 169 -17.93 5.56 6.90
N ALA A 170 -18.12 6.34 7.98
CA ALA A 170 -17.84 7.76 7.96
C ALA A 170 -16.35 8.07 7.76
N ALA A 171 -15.45 7.28 8.37
CA ALA A 171 -14.00 7.46 8.22
C ALA A 171 -13.56 7.24 6.78
N GLU A 172 -14.02 6.17 6.14
CA GLU A 172 -13.75 5.86 4.73
C GLU A 172 -14.32 6.94 3.80
N GLY A 173 -15.53 7.44 4.08
CA GLY A 173 -16.15 8.50 3.30
C GLY A 173 -15.38 9.83 3.37
N HIS A 174 -15.00 10.26 4.55
CA HIS A 174 -14.18 11.46 4.75
C HIS A 174 -12.78 11.31 4.14
N PHE A 175 -12.18 10.14 4.26
CA PHE A 175 -10.89 9.86 3.63
C PHE A 175 -10.97 9.97 2.10
N ALA A 176 -12.01 9.38 1.48
CA ALA A 176 -12.23 9.48 0.03
C ALA A 176 -12.44 10.94 -0.41
N ALA A 177 -13.24 11.71 0.34
CA ALA A 177 -13.44 13.13 0.08
C ALA A 177 -12.13 13.91 0.17
N GLY A 178 -11.33 13.68 1.23
CA GLY A 178 -10.02 14.30 1.42
C GLY A 178 -9.06 14.00 0.28
N ASN A 179 -9.00 12.75 -0.19
CA ASN A 179 -8.18 12.35 -1.33
C ASN A 179 -8.62 13.04 -2.63
N CYS A 180 -9.92 13.12 -2.88
CA CYS A 180 -10.46 13.83 -4.03
C CYS A 180 -10.05 15.31 -4.02
N ARG A 181 -10.19 16.00 -2.89
CA ARG A 181 -9.78 17.39 -2.70
C ARG A 181 -8.27 17.59 -2.84
N ARG A 182 -7.48 16.70 -2.25
CA ARG A 182 -6.01 16.69 -2.40
C ARG A 182 -5.57 16.67 -3.87
N GLN A 183 -6.21 15.84 -4.69
CA GLN A 183 -5.90 15.74 -6.12
C GLN A 183 -6.25 17.02 -6.88
N LYS A 184 -7.30 17.71 -6.46
CA LYS A 184 -7.68 19.03 -6.98
C LYS A 184 -6.82 20.18 -6.42
N LYS A 185 -5.85 19.86 -5.53
CA LYS A 185 -5.01 20.82 -4.81
C LYS A 185 -5.79 21.78 -3.89
N ASP A 186 -7.01 21.40 -3.53
CA ASP A 186 -7.82 22.08 -2.51
C ASP A 186 -7.41 21.53 -1.13
N PHE A 187 -6.23 21.97 -0.70
CA PHE A 187 -5.60 21.43 0.49
C PHE A 187 -6.32 21.83 1.79
N ALA A 188 -7.00 22.98 1.81
CA ALA A 188 -7.75 23.39 3.00
C ALA A 188 -8.91 22.42 3.28
N VAL A 189 -9.72 22.12 2.27
CA VAL A 189 -10.82 21.17 2.41
C VAL A 189 -10.29 19.74 2.60
N ALA A 190 -9.18 19.36 1.94
CA ALA A 190 -8.55 18.07 2.18
C ALA A 190 -8.11 17.90 3.65
N ASP A 191 -7.54 18.95 4.25
CA ASP A 191 -7.13 18.96 5.66
C ASP A 191 -8.33 18.76 6.60
N GLU A 192 -9.46 19.43 6.35
CA GLU A 192 -10.69 19.25 7.12
C GLU A 192 -11.23 17.82 7.02
N GLU A 193 -11.29 17.29 5.80
CA GLU A 193 -11.82 15.94 5.57
C GLU A 193 -10.93 14.87 6.19
N PHE A 194 -9.61 14.99 6.11
CA PHE A 194 -8.69 14.05 6.78
C PHE A 194 -8.76 14.14 8.31
N THR A 195 -9.02 15.32 8.89
CA THR A 195 -9.28 15.46 10.31
C THR A 195 -10.55 14.69 10.69
N LYS A 196 -11.65 14.90 9.97
CA LYS A 196 -12.92 14.19 10.20
C LYS A 196 -12.73 12.66 10.03
N ALA A 197 -11.93 12.21 9.06
CA ALA A 197 -11.63 10.80 8.89
C ALA A 197 -10.97 10.19 10.13
N LEU A 198 -9.96 10.86 10.69
CA LEU A 198 -9.30 10.40 11.92
C LEU A 198 -10.22 10.44 13.15
N GLU A 199 -11.08 11.45 13.26
CA GLU A 199 -12.05 11.60 14.35
C GLU A 199 -13.22 10.60 14.28
N SER A 200 -13.49 10.03 13.08
CA SER A 200 -14.57 9.07 12.85
C SER A 200 -14.24 7.63 13.26
N ASN A 201 -13.23 7.42 14.09
CA ASN A 201 -12.81 6.11 14.59
C ASN A 201 -12.49 5.10 13.47
N PRO A 202 -11.52 5.40 12.61
CA PRO A 202 -11.14 4.56 11.48
C PRO A 202 -10.69 3.17 11.94
N LYS A 203 -10.96 2.15 11.11
CA LYS A 203 -10.58 0.75 11.37
C LYS A 203 -9.45 0.27 10.44
N SER A 204 -9.14 1.04 9.42
CA SER A 204 -8.12 0.73 8.42
C SER A 204 -6.79 1.40 8.78
N ALA A 205 -5.75 0.60 9.04
CA ALA A 205 -4.40 1.10 9.25
C ALA A 205 -3.87 1.79 7.98
N GLU A 206 -4.22 1.29 6.80
CA GLU A 206 -3.84 1.87 5.52
C GLU A 206 -4.40 3.29 5.39
N LEU A 207 -5.68 3.49 5.65
CA LEU A 207 -6.31 4.82 5.63
C LEU A 207 -5.57 5.80 6.56
N ILE A 208 -5.31 5.37 7.80
CA ILE A 208 -4.66 6.20 8.82
C ILE A 208 -3.26 6.62 8.35
N TYR A 209 -2.47 5.68 7.84
CA TYR A 209 -1.10 5.94 7.44
C TYR A 209 -0.98 6.65 6.09
N ASP A 210 -1.95 6.53 5.19
CA ASP A 210 -2.03 7.37 3.99
C ASP A 210 -2.26 8.84 4.34
N ILE A 211 -3.06 9.12 5.38
CA ILE A 211 -3.18 10.48 5.95
C ILE A 211 -1.83 10.91 6.55
N GLY A 212 -1.07 9.99 7.14
CA GLY A 212 0.28 10.24 7.63
C GLY A 212 1.23 10.67 6.51
N ASP A 213 1.23 9.99 5.39
CA ASP A 213 2.07 10.36 4.23
C ASP A 213 1.70 11.75 3.68
N TYR A 214 0.43 12.07 3.66
CA TYR A 214 -0.03 13.41 3.32
C TYR A 214 0.47 14.45 4.32
N ALA A 215 0.35 14.17 5.63
CA ALA A 215 0.78 15.07 6.70
C ALA A 215 2.30 15.31 6.71
N VAL A 216 3.12 14.29 6.37
CA VAL A 216 4.57 14.45 6.16
C VAL A 216 4.85 15.47 5.05
N LYS A 217 4.20 15.31 3.89
CA LYS A 217 4.38 16.22 2.73
C LYS A 217 3.92 17.65 3.03
N ARG A 218 2.98 17.80 3.95
CA ARG A 218 2.43 19.10 4.38
C ARG A 218 3.11 19.68 5.62
N SER A 219 4.07 18.94 6.23
CA SER A 219 4.74 19.33 7.47
C SER A 219 3.77 19.65 8.59
N GLN A 220 2.82 18.72 8.86
CA GLN A 220 1.74 18.88 9.86
C GLN A 220 2.00 18.00 11.10
N PRO A 221 2.84 18.43 12.04
CA PRO A 221 3.29 17.58 13.14
C PRO A 221 2.16 17.12 14.08
N GLU A 222 1.17 17.95 14.36
CA GLU A 222 0.03 17.60 15.22
C GLU A 222 -0.79 16.46 14.60
N ARG A 223 -1.04 16.54 13.29
CA ARG A 223 -1.73 15.44 12.57
C ARG A 223 -0.91 14.17 12.56
N LEU A 224 0.42 14.26 12.44
CA LEU A 224 1.31 13.10 12.50
C LEU A 224 1.26 12.41 13.87
N LEU A 225 1.14 13.16 14.97
CA LEU A 225 0.93 12.58 16.30
C LEU A 225 -0.42 11.86 16.39
N THR A 226 -1.50 12.48 15.90
CA THR A 226 -2.82 11.84 15.82
C THR A 226 -2.79 10.57 14.99
N VAL A 227 -2.13 10.60 13.83
CA VAL A 227 -1.93 9.42 12.96
C VAL A 227 -1.18 8.31 13.69
N ALA A 228 -0.11 8.64 14.40
CA ALA A 228 0.67 7.65 15.15
C ALA A 228 -0.17 7.03 16.27
N ASP A 229 -0.86 7.85 17.06
CA ASP A 229 -1.71 7.39 18.18
C ASP A 229 -2.85 6.49 17.68
N THR A 230 -3.57 6.94 16.64
CA THR A 230 -4.70 6.20 16.06
C THR A 230 -4.22 4.90 15.41
N GLY A 231 -3.11 4.97 14.68
CA GLY A 231 -2.52 3.81 14.01
C GLY A 231 -2.03 2.74 14.98
N GLU A 232 -1.39 3.15 16.09
CA GLU A 232 -0.96 2.24 17.16
C GLU A 232 -2.13 1.57 17.87
N GLN A 233 -3.28 2.24 18.00
CA GLN A 233 -4.51 1.65 18.56
C GLN A 233 -5.12 0.61 17.62
N VAL A 234 -5.15 0.90 16.31
CA VAL A 234 -5.77 0.02 15.30
C VAL A 234 -4.87 -1.15 14.93
N ALA A 235 -3.57 -0.93 14.84
CA ALA A 235 -2.58 -1.92 14.42
C ALA A 235 -1.31 -1.83 15.29
N PRO A 236 -1.31 -2.33 16.55
CA PRO A 236 -0.20 -2.16 17.49
C PRO A 236 1.13 -2.78 17.01
N ALA A 237 1.07 -3.78 16.14
CA ALA A 237 2.26 -4.44 15.57
C ALA A 237 2.85 -3.68 14.35
N ASP A 238 2.14 -2.69 13.83
CA ASP A 238 2.59 -1.93 12.67
C ASP A 238 3.63 -0.88 13.06
N SER A 239 4.80 -0.97 12.44
CA SER A 239 5.91 -0.06 12.77
C SER A 239 5.75 1.36 12.24
N ARG A 240 4.78 1.62 11.35
CA ARG A 240 4.56 2.95 10.72
C ARG A 240 4.28 4.04 11.76
N GLY A 241 3.57 3.72 12.87
CA GLY A 241 3.34 4.65 13.96
C GLY A 241 4.63 5.28 14.49
N LYS A 242 5.69 4.47 14.65
CA LYS A 242 7.01 4.96 15.09
C LYS A 242 7.62 5.97 14.11
N PHE A 243 7.48 5.72 12.81
CA PHE A 243 7.96 6.65 11.78
C PHE A 243 7.26 7.99 11.86
N TYR A 244 5.93 8.01 11.87
CA TYR A 244 5.17 9.26 11.88
C TYR A 244 5.34 10.04 13.18
N ARG A 245 5.39 9.37 14.33
CA ARG A 245 5.71 10.02 15.61
C ARG A 245 7.13 10.60 15.60
N GLY A 246 8.12 9.85 15.14
CA GLY A 246 9.48 10.34 15.01
C GLY A 246 9.59 11.57 14.11
N VAL A 247 8.91 11.57 12.95
CA VAL A 247 8.86 12.73 12.04
C VAL A 247 8.18 13.93 12.70
N ALA A 248 7.08 13.70 13.43
CA ALA A 248 6.38 14.77 14.15
C ALA A 248 7.30 15.47 15.17
N LEU A 249 8.04 14.69 15.96
CA LEU A 249 8.98 15.23 16.95
C LEU A 249 10.11 16.03 16.30
N VAL A 250 10.64 15.56 15.16
CA VAL A 250 11.63 16.33 14.38
C VAL A 250 11.03 17.66 13.93
N LEU A 251 9.82 17.67 13.36
CA LEU A 251 9.16 18.89 12.88
C LEU A 251 8.87 19.88 14.01
N LYS A 252 8.53 19.41 15.21
CA LYS A 252 8.28 20.22 16.39
C LYS A 252 9.55 20.67 17.09
N LYS A 253 10.70 20.06 16.78
CA LYS A 253 11.98 20.22 17.49
C LYS A 253 11.87 19.85 18.99
N GLU A 254 11.07 18.87 19.29
CA GLU A 254 10.82 18.34 20.62
C GLU A 254 11.42 16.95 20.78
N ASN A 255 11.87 16.62 22.00
CA ASN A 255 12.31 15.27 22.38
C ASN A 255 13.27 14.59 21.35
N PRO A 256 14.40 15.23 21.00
CA PRO A 256 15.26 14.73 19.91
C PRO A 256 15.80 13.31 20.15
N GLY A 257 16.01 12.90 21.40
CA GLY A 257 16.41 11.52 21.74
C GLY A 257 15.33 10.49 21.45
N GLU A 258 14.07 10.82 21.71
CA GLU A 258 12.93 9.97 21.38
C GLU A 258 12.75 9.89 19.85
N ALA A 259 12.82 11.03 19.15
CA ALA A 259 12.75 11.09 17.69
C ALA A 259 13.81 10.18 17.04
N GLU A 260 15.06 10.27 17.51
CA GLU A 260 16.15 9.41 17.05
C GLU A 260 15.85 7.92 17.29
N GLY A 261 15.45 7.55 18.52
CA GLY A 261 15.13 6.18 18.87
C GLY A 261 14.03 5.57 17.98
N LEU A 262 12.95 6.31 17.74
CA LEU A 262 11.83 5.88 16.91
C LEU A 262 12.21 5.70 15.45
N LEU A 263 12.92 6.68 14.85
CA LEU A 263 13.33 6.63 13.45
C LEU A 263 14.37 5.54 13.20
N ARG A 264 15.32 5.31 14.14
CA ARG A 264 16.28 4.21 14.07
C ARG A 264 15.58 2.85 14.21
N ALA A 265 14.62 2.72 15.11
CA ALA A 265 13.85 1.49 15.25
C ALA A 265 13.10 1.17 13.97
N TYR A 266 12.43 2.18 13.38
CA TYR A 266 11.71 2.02 12.11
C TYR A 266 12.65 1.63 10.97
N SER A 267 13.78 2.34 10.78
CA SER A 267 14.70 2.09 9.67
C SER A 267 15.23 0.66 9.60
N LYS A 268 15.31 -0.03 10.77
CA LYS A 268 15.78 -1.41 10.89
C LYS A 268 14.71 -2.46 10.54
N THR A 269 13.44 -2.10 10.70
CA THR A 269 12.31 -3.05 10.60
C THR A 269 11.33 -2.72 9.49
N ALA A 270 11.48 -1.56 8.84
CA ALA A 270 10.59 -1.11 7.79
C ALA A 270 10.57 -2.09 6.61
N PRO A 271 9.39 -2.60 6.22
CA PRO A 271 9.29 -3.43 5.03
C PRO A 271 9.51 -2.59 3.76
N MET A 272 10.14 -3.21 2.76
CA MET A 272 10.35 -2.60 1.44
C MET A 272 9.10 -2.81 0.55
N ARG A 273 7.95 -2.39 1.03
CA ARG A 273 6.63 -2.63 0.42
C ARG A 273 5.90 -1.31 0.18
N THR A 274 5.08 -1.27 -0.89
CA THR A 274 4.15 -0.16 -1.16
C THR A 274 3.26 0.12 0.05
N GLY A 275 2.98 1.39 0.34
CA GLY A 275 2.21 1.82 1.52
C GLY A 275 3.03 1.92 2.82
N TYR A 276 4.35 1.69 2.75
CA TYR A 276 5.26 1.88 3.89
C TYR A 276 6.32 2.94 3.56
N PRO A 277 6.57 3.91 4.46
CA PRO A 277 7.72 4.80 4.30
C PRO A 277 9.00 3.99 4.18
N ARG A 278 9.78 4.24 3.15
CA ARG A 278 11.00 3.47 2.90
C ARG A 278 12.06 3.75 3.98
N PRO A 279 12.95 2.79 4.31
CA PRO A 279 14.06 3.03 5.24
C PRO A 279 14.89 4.28 4.90
N ALA A 280 15.06 4.57 3.61
CA ALA A 280 15.69 5.80 3.14
C ALA A 280 15.04 7.08 3.68
N ALA A 281 13.71 7.10 3.83
CA ALA A 281 13.00 8.25 4.40
C ALA A 281 13.34 8.42 5.88
N ALA A 282 13.42 7.34 6.65
CA ALA A 282 13.81 7.40 8.06
C ALA A 282 15.24 7.94 8.23
N HIS A 283 16.19 7.48 7.41
CA HIS A 283 17.55 8.03 7.39
C HIS A 283 17.58 9.51 7.01
N ALA A 284 16.78 9.94 6.05
CA ALA A 284 16.69 11.36 5.68
C ALA A 284 16.14 12.22 6.84
N TRP A 285 15.16 11.73 7.59
CA TRP A 285 14.65 12.43 8.77
C TRP A 285 15.62 12.41 9.95
N LEU A 286 16.41 11.34 10.15
CA LEU A 286 17.54 11.33 11.10
C LEU A 286 18.60 12.35 10.72
N GLY A 287 18.97 12.43 9.43
CA GLY A 287 19.90 13.44 8.94
C GLY A 287 19.42 14.86 9.25
N ARG A 288 18.12 15.13 9.02
CA ARG A 288 17.51 16.43 9.38
C ARG A 288 17.56 16.70 10.88
N LEU A 289 17.25 15.70 11.71
CA LEU A 289 17.33 15.80 13.17
C LEU A 289 18.72 16.22 13.63
N PHE A 290 19.76 15.58 13.08
CA PHE A 290 21.15 15.89 13.43
C PHE A 290 21.61 17.25 12.87
N GLU A 291 21.19 17.62 11.66
CA GLU A 291 21.43 18.96 11.09
C GLU A 291 20.86 20.06 12.01
N GLU A 292 19.64 19.88 12.52
CA GLU A 292 19.01 20.83 13.47
C GLU A 292 19.74 20.91 14.84
N GLN A 293 20.48 19.86 15.21
CA GLN A 293 21.33 19.84 16.41
C GLN A 293 22.78 20.33 16.16
N ASN A 294 23.09 20.80 14.96
CA ASN A 294 24.46 21.16 14.51
C ASN A 294 25.47 19.99 14.57
N LYS A 295 25.00 18.76 14.50
CA LYS A 295 25.80 17.53 14.44
C LYS A 295 26.05 17.16 12.96
N THR A 296 26.95 17.96 12.33
CA THR A 296 27.16 17.92 10.87
C THR A 296 27.64 16.56 10.37
N GLU A 297 28.52 15.90 11.10
CA GLU A 297 29.07 14.60 10.71
C GLU A 297 27.98 13.52 10.74
N GLU A 298 27.20 13.43 11.82
CA GLU A 298 26.10 12.49 11.97
C GLU A 298 25.01 12.75 10.92
N ALA A 299 24.69 14.02 10.66
CA ALA A 299 23.74 14.42 9.62
C ALA A 299 24.20 13.94 8.24
N THR A 300 25.47 14.15 7.90
CA THR A 300 26.06 13.72 6.63
C THR A 300 25.96 12.21 6.48
N ASN A 301 26.36 11.44 7.50
CA ASN A 301 26.31 9.98 7.49
C ASN A 301 24.88 9.44 7.26
N GLU A 302 23.89 10.07 7.86
CA GLU A 302 22.47 9.65 7.69
C GLU A 302 21.95 10.03 6.30
N PHE A 303 22.27 11.21 5.76
CA PHE A 303 21.89 11.58 4.41
C PHE A 303 22.57 10.70 3.35
N GLU A 304 23.82 10.33 3.54
CA GLU A 304 24.51 9.37 2.67
C GLU A 304 23.84 7.98 2.74
N SER A 305 23.42 7.56 3.92
CA SER A 305 22.67 6.29 4.10
C SER A 305 21.34 6.34 3.35
N ALA A 306 20.62 7.46 3.44
CA ALA A 306 19.39 7.66 2.67
C ALA A 306 19.64 7.57 1.16
N LEU A 307 20.72 8.19 0.65
CA LEU A 307 21.05 8.18 -0.77
C LEU A 307 21.59 6.85 -1.29
N ARG A 308 22.22 6.03 -0.43
CA ARG A 308 22.58 4.64 -0.79
C ARG A 308 21.34 3.78 -1.00
N LEU A 309 20.29 3.97 -0.18
CA LEU A 309 19.04 3.22 -0.25
C LEU A 309 18.10 3.75 -1.33
N ASP A 310 18.06 5.06 -1.51
CA ASP A 310 17.28 5.75 -2.54
C ASP A 310 18.07 6.95 -3.10
N PRO A 311 18.80 6.76 -4.23
CA PRO A 311 19.54 7.84 -4.86
C PRO A 311 18.69 9.04 -5.30
N LYS A 312 17.35 8.87 -5.38
CA LYS A 312 16.39 9.92 -5.74
C LYS A 312 15.78 10.64 -4.54
N ASN A 313 16.19 10.34 -3.32
CA ASN A 313 15.69 10.99 -2.11
C ASN A 313 16.00 12.49 -2.13
N LYS A 314 14.99 13.30 -2.41
CA LYS A 314 15.14 14.75 -2.59
C LYS A 314 15.65 15.46 -1.32
N MET A 315 15.12 15.09 -0.14
CA MET A 315 15.54 15.70 1.12
C MET A 315 17.03 15.50 1.34
N ALA A 316 17.54 14.30 1.18
CA ALA A 316 18.95 14.00 1.33
C ALA A 316 19.82 14.67 0.25
N GLN A 317 19.37 14.69 -1.02
CA GLN A 317 20.07 15.39 -2.09
C GLN A 317 20.22 16.88 -1.81
N GLU A 318 19.16 17.55 -1.35
CA GLU A 318 19.15 18.96 -1.03
C GLU A 318 20.02 19.28 0.19
N ALA A 319 19.92 18.44 1.23
CA ALA A 319 20.76 18.59 2.43
C ALA A 319 22.24 18.44 2.12
N MET A 320 22.65 17.42 1.36
CA MET A 320 24.05 17.22 0.95
C MET A 320 24.59 18.38 0.10
N LYS A 321 23.75 19.04 -0.69
CA LYS A 321 24.15 20.26 -1.42
C LYS A 321 24.39 21.45 -0.49
N ARG A 322 23.61 21.56 0.60
CA ARG A 322 23.82 22.64 1.61
C ARG A 322 25.08 22.39 2.41
N LEU A 323 25.26 21.19 2.93
CA LEU A 323 26.42 20.82 3.77
C LEU A 323 27.76 20.92 3.05
N LYS A 324 27.80 20.73 1.72
CA LYS A 324 29.03 20.93 0.92
C LYS A 324 29.41 22.40 0.70
N LYS A 325 28.53 23.35 0.97
CA LYS A 325 28.73 24.77 0.77
C LYS A 325 29.07 25.52 2.08
N SER A 326 28.78 24.88 3.21
CA SER A 326 29.16 25.37 4.56
C SER A 326 30.57 24.92 4.92
#